data_5dacfb7ee3c353b00edae6a14f1bb901
#
_entry.id   5dacfb7ee3c353b00edae6a14f1bb901
#
_cell.length_a   1.000
_cell.length_b   1.000
_cell.length_c   1.000
_cell.angle_alpha   90.00
_cell.angle_beta   90.00
_cell.angle_gamma   90.00
#
_symmetry.space_group_name_H-M   'P 1'
#
loop_
_entity.id
_entity.type
_entity.pdbx_description
1 polymer ?
#
loop_
_entity_poly.entity_id
_entity_poly.type
_entity_poly.pdbx_seq_one_letter_code
_entity_poly.pdbx_strand_id
1 'polypeptide(L)'
;MNADGVLQDRSAKLFRGTIDFQKGAAGSKGDEKEDVLLLGEDVVNRTIPLILCAEEDVEGNHGASIGQLDEDILFYMNSRGLSRAEAELLITRSKLEALCAKANDPGLTDRVHRYLEENAQ
;
A
#
# COMPACT_ATOMS: atom_id res chain seq x y z
N MET A 1 -5.45 7.97 7.97
CA MET A 1 -5.81 7.38 6.65
C MET A 1 -4.66 6.55 6.15
N ASN A 2 -4.91 5.34 5.61
CA ASN A 2 -3.85 4.49 5.05
C ASN A 2 -4.22 4.12 3.61
N ALA A 3 -3.22 4.16 2.72
CA ALA A 3 -3.33 3.75 1.32
C ALA A 3 -2.21 2.75 1.02
N ASP A 4 -2.54 1.48 1.11
CA ASP A 4 -1.56 0.41 0.89
C ASP A 4 -1.89 -0.32 -0.42
N GLY A 5 -0.87 -0.83 -1.12
CA GLY A 5 -1.11 -1.53 -2.38
C GLY A 5 0.11 -2.20 -2.99
N VAL A 6 -0.16 -2.91 -4.07
CA VAL A 6 0.86 -3.51 -4.94
C VAL A 6 0.56 -3.06 -6.37
N LEU A 7 1.58 -2.59 -7.06
CA LEU A 7 1.52 -2.22 -8.48
C LEU A 7 2.36 -3.20 -9.28
N GLN A 8 1.77 -3.76 -10.34
CA GLN A 8 2.42 -4.76 -11.21
C GLN A 8 2.36 -4.33 -12.68
N ASP A 9 3.23 -4.90 -13.48
CA ASP A 9 3.28 -4.75 -14.94
C ASP A 9 3.43 -3.30 -15.39
N ARG A 10 2.38 -2.74 -15.97
CA ARG A 10 2.29 -1.36 -16.46
C ARG A 10 1.19 -0.58 -15.74
N SER A 11 0.91 -0.96 -14.51
CA SER A 11 -0.13 -0.30 -13.74
C SER A 11 0.29 1.12 -13.34
N ALA A 12 -0.69 2.01 -13.27
CA ALA A 12 -0.51 3.38 -12.83
C ALA A 12 -1.47 3.71 -11.70
N LYS A 13 -0.95 4.34 -10.65
CA LYS A 13 -1.73 4.80 -9.50
C LYS A 13 -1.49 6.29 -9.29
N LEU A 14 -2.56 7.02 -9.05
CA LEU A 14 -2.52 8.37 -8.50
C LEU A 14 -3.30 8.38 -7.19
N PHE A 15 -2.60 8.55 -6.09
CA PHE A 15 -3.20 8.76 -4.78
C PHE A 15 -3.23 10.25 -4.45
N ARG A 16 -4.38 10.74 -4.00
CA ARG A 16 -4.55 12.07 -3.45
C ARG A 16 -5.18 11.96 -2.08
N GLY A 17 -4.40 12.28 -1.06
CA GLY A 17 -4.87 12.36 0.32
C GLY A 17 -5.00 13.82 0.75
N THR A 18 -6.02 14.15 1.52
CA THR A 18 -6.17 15.48 2.08
C THR A 18 -6.57 15.37 3.54
N ILE A 19 -5.77 15.99 4.41
CA ILE A 19 -6.12 16.27 5.80
C ILE A 19 -6.49 17.75 5.86
N ASP A 20 -7.72 18.05 6.25
CA ASP A 20 -8.22 19.43 6.34
C ASP A 20 -8.58 19.75 7.80
N PHE A 21 -7.71 20.49 8.47
CA PHE A 21 -7.94 21.01 9.82
C PHE A 21 -8.69 22.32 9.75
N GLN A 22 -9.98 22.26 9.91
CA GLN A 22 -10.84 23.43 9.87
C GLN A 22 -10.81 24.20 11.20
N LYS A 23 -11.14 25.47 11.14
CA LYS A 23 -11.23 26.33 12.33
C LYS A 23 -12.19 25.74 13.38
N GLY A 24 -11.71 25.62 14.61
CA GLY A 24 -12.41 24.97 15.72
C GLY A 24 -12.01 23.52 15.95
N ALA A 25 -11.06 22.98 15.17
CA ALA A 25 -10.53 21.61 15.31
C ALA A 25 -9.32 21.53 16.26
N ALA A 26 -9.18 22.45 17.20
CA ALA A 26 -8.05 22.47 18.14
C ALA A 26 -7.86 21.13 18.85
N GLY A 27 -6.60 20.67 18.99
CA GLY A 27 -6.22 19.38 19.55
C GLY A 27 -6.38 18.19 18.59
N SER A 28 -6.81 18.42 17.34
CA SER A 28 -6.98 17.33 16.37
C SER A 28 -5.65 16.82 15.83
N LYS A 29 -5.62 15.51 15.55
CA LYS A 29 -4.48 14.83 14.92
C LYS A 29 -4.92 14.12 13.65
N GLY A 30 -4.12 14.25 12.61
CA GLY A 30 -4.33 13.59 11.32
C GLY A 30 -3.06 12.90 10.84
N ASP A 31 -3.19 11.63 10.47
CA ASP A 31 -2.11 10.84 9.89
C ASP A 31 -2.53 10.31 8.53
N GLU A 32 -1.67 10.51 7.53
CA GLU A 32 -1.75 9.89 6.22
C GLU A 32 -0.52 9.02 5.99
N LYS A 33 -0.73 7.73 5.72
CA LYS A 33 0.34 6.78 5.43
C LYS A 33 0.06 6.05 4.13
N GLU A 34 1.11 5.90 3.35
CA GLU A 34 1.10 5.14 2.12
C GLU A 34 2.18 4.06 2.17
N ASP A 35 1.83 2.81 1.84
CA ASP A 35 2.77 1.70 1.72
C ASP A 35 2.51 0.93 0.41
N VAL A 36 3.36 1.15 -0.60
CA VAL A 36 3.21 0.62 -1.94
C VAL A 36 4.41 -0.20 -2.36
N LEU A 37 4.15 -1.45 -2.71
CA LEU A 37 5.13 -2.33 -3.35
C LEU A 37 5.03 -2.20 -4.87
N LEU A 38 6.17 -1.98 -5.51
CA LEU A 38 6.30 -1.88 -6.96
C LEU A 38 6.91 -3.16 -7.52
N LEU A 39 6.17 -3.89 -8.34
CA LEU A 39 6.61 -5.10 -9.03
C LEU A 39 6.58 -4.84 -10.55
N GLY A 40 7.73 -4.51 -11.11
CA GLY A 40 7.89 -4.18 -12.52
C GLY A 40 8.55 -2.83 -12.76
N GLU A 41 9.17 -2.69 -13.92
CA GLU A 41 9.92 -1.48 -14.30
C GLU A 41 9.02 -0.37 -14.85
N ASP A 42 7.86 -0.74 -15.41
CA ASP A 42 6.93 0.17 -16.07
C ASP A 42 5.79 0.67 -15.17
N VAL A 43 5.84 0.37 -13.86
CA VAL A 43 4.82 0.83 -12.92
C VAL A 43 4.98 2.32 -12.63
N VAL A 44 3.85 3.02 -12.51
CA VAL A 44 3.84 4.45 -12.19
C VAL A 44 3.07 4.68 -10.89
N ASN A 45 3.77 5.10 -9.83
CA ASN A 45 3.13 5.57 -8.62
C ASN A 45 3.27 7.09 -8.49
N ARG A 46 2.15 7.77 -8.29
CA ARG A 46 2.10 9.20 -8.01
C ARG A 46 1.30 9.43 -6.74
N THR A 47 1.83 10.27 -5.87
CA THR A 47 1.19 10.63 -4.60
C THR A 47 1.18 12.14 -4.44
N ILE A 48 0.03 12.68 -4.09
CA ILE A 48 -0.17 14.11 -3.85
C ILE A 48 -0.82 14.26 -2.47
N PRO A 49 0.00 14.26 -1.39
CA PRO A 49 -0.51 14.54 -0.05
C PRO A 49 -0.79 16.04 0.08
N LEU A 50 -1.85 16.38 0.79
CA LEU A 50 -2.21 17.75 1.08
C LEU A 50 -2.67 17.89 2.53
N ILE A 51 -2.05 18.80 3.27
CA ILE A 51 -2.45 19.15 4.62
C ILE A 51 -2.88 20.62 4.63
N LEU A 52 -4.15 20.86 4.86
CA LEU A 52 -4.74 22.18 4.99
C LEU A 52 -4.91 22.50 6.47
N CYS A 53 -4.39 23.64 6.92
CA CYS A 53 -4.42 24.06 8.32
C CYS A 53 -5.10 25.42 8.44
N ALA A 54 -6.35 25.45 8.88
CA ALA A 54 -7.05 26.65 9.30
C ALA A 54 -7.10 26.81 10.85
N GLU A 55 -6.46 25.88 11.57
CA GLU A 55 -6.34 25.84 13.04
C GLU A 55 -4.85 25.69 13.42
N GLU A 56 -4.41 26.33 14.49
CA GLU A 56 -3.01 26.36 14.92
C GLU A 56 -2.63 25.19 15.83
N ASP A 57 -3.55 24.77 16.72
CA ASP A 57 -3.32 23.67 17.66
C ASP A 57 -3.74 22.33 17.05
N VAL A 58 -2.99 21.87 16.04
CA VAL A 58 -3.23 20.60 15.35
C VAL A 58 -1.92 19.88 15.02
N GLU A 59 -1.99 18.58 14.85
CA GLU A 59 -0.85 17.73 14.45
C GLU A 59 -1.21 16.96 13.17
N GLY A 60 -0.54 17.30 12.07
CA GLY A 60 -0.70 16.65 10.78
C GLY A 60 0.59 15.93 10.36
N ASN A 61 0.48 14.63 10.06
CA ASN A 61 1.61 13.81 9.61
C ASN A 61 1.31 13.17 8.26
N HIS A 62 2.34 13.09 7.43
CA HIS A 62 2.34 12.30 6.20
C HIS A 62 3.58 11.41 6.17
N GLY A 63 3.40 10.16 5.76
CA GLY A 63 4.49 9.21 5.55
C GLY A 63 4.23 8.32 4.34
N ALA A 64 5.26 8.05 3.55
CA ALA A 64 5.18 7.14 2.42
C ALA A 64 6.35 6.16 2.43
N SER A 65 6.03 4.88 2.23
CA SER A 65 6.98 3.81 1.95
C SER A 65 6.64 3.25 0.56
N ILE A 66 7.44 3.61 -0.41
CA ILE A 66 7.24 3.23 -1.81
C ILE A 66 8.55 2.63 -2.31
N GLY A 67 8.51 1.38 -2.73
CA GLY A 67 9.73 0.71 -3.16
C GLY A 67 9.50 -0.59 -3.90
N GLN A 68 10.57 -1.05 -4.51
CA GLN A 68 10.65 -2.37 -5.13
C GLN A 68 10.87 -3.45 -4.05
N LEU A 69 10.69 -4.70 -4.45
CA LEU A 69 11.02 -5.81 -3.60
C LEU A 69 12.54 -5.87 -3.36
N ASP A 70 12.91 -6.11 -2.11
CA ASP A 70 14.29 -6.24 -1.70
C ASP A 70 14.96 -7.46 -2.36
N GLU A 71 16.05 -7.24 -3.06
CA GLU A 71 16.78 -8.30 -3.79
C GLU A 71 17.38 -9.35 -2.83
N ASP A 72 17.72 -8.98 -1.59
CA ASP A 72 18.19 -9.95 -0.59
C ASP A 72 17.05 -10.88 -0.15
N ILE A 73 15.84 -10.36 -0.03
CA ILE A 73 14.65 -11.18 0.24
C ILE A 73 14.37 -12.11 -0.93
N LEU A 74 14.43 -11.60 -2.16
CA LEU A 74 14.27 -12.42 -3.37
C LEU A 74 15.33 -13.52 -3.44
N PHE A 75 16.60 -13.18 -3.21
CA PHE A 75 17.69 -14.15 -3.20
C PHE A 75 17.45 -15.25 -2.15
N TYR A 76 17.02 -14.86 -0.95
CA TYR A 76 16.69 -15.82 0.10
C TYR A 76 15.55 -16.75 -0.33
N MET A 77 14.47 -16.23 -0.90
CA MET A 77 13.34 -17.02 -1.35
C MET A 77 13.72 -17.96 -2.50
N ASN A 78 14.51 -17.46 -3.45
CA ASN A 78 15.05 -18.28 -4.56
C ASN A 78 15.94 -19.43 -4.02
N SER A 79 16.76 -19.17 -3.01
CA SER A 79 17.59 -20.19 -2.37
C SER A 79 16.78 -21.28 -1.66
N ARG A 80 15.51 -21.04 -1.39
CA ARG A 80 14.52 -21.98 -0.84
C ARG A 80 13.68 -22.67 -1.91
N GLY A 81 13.97 -22.43 -3.18
CA GLY A 81 13.36 -23.10 -4.32
C GLY A 81 12.16 -22.37 -4.93
N LEU A 82 11.84 -21.16 -4.49
CA LEU A 82 10.81 -20.34 -5.12
C LEU A 82 11.39 -19.63 -6.35
N SER A 83 10.66 -19.64 -7.45
CA SER A 83 10.95 -18.75 -8.57
C SER A 83 10.66 -17.28 -8.19
N ARG A 84 11.17 -16.34 -8.98
CA ARG A 84 10.88 -14.91 -8.77
C ARG A 84 9.37 -14.65 -8.76
N ALA A 85 8.64 -15.20 -9.72
CA ALA A 85 7.19 -15.03 -9.84
C ALA A 85 6.43 -15.59 -8.61
N GLU A 86 6.84 -16.77 -8.12
CA GLU A 86 6.23 -17.34 -6.90
C GLU A 86 6.54 -16.50 -5.66
N ALA A 87 7.76 -15.94 -5.56
CA ALA A 87 8.15 -15.06 -4.47
C ALA A 87 7.33 -13.75 -4.49
N GLU A 88 7.21 -13.11 -5.65
CA GLU A 88 6.42 -11.90 -5.84
C GLU A 88 4.93 -12.13 -5.53
N LEU A 89 4.36 -13.25 -5.99
CA LEU A 89 2.97 -13.62 -5.69
C LEU A 89 2.76 -13.85 -4.19
N LEU A 90 3.68 -14.55 -3.52
CA LEU A 90 3.60 -14.82 -2.09
C LEU A 90 3.64 -13.53 -1.27
N ILE A 91 4.53 -12.60 -1.62
CA ILE A 91 4.64 -11.31 -0.92
C ILE A 91 3.41 -10.44 -1.19
N THR A 92 2.93 -10.40 -2.45
CA THR A 92 1.70 -9.70 -2.81
C THR A 92 0.52 -10.22 -1.99
N ARG A 93 0.36 -11.52 -1.93
CA ARG A 93 -0.69 -12.19 -1.15
C ARG A 93 -0.61 -11.83 0.32
N SER A 94 0.57 -11.96 0.92
CA SER A 94 0.80 -11.62 2.33
C SER A 94 0.45 -10.16 2.65
N LYS A 95 0.83 -9.22 1.77
CA LYS A 95 0.53 -7.79 1.93
C LYS A 95 -0.97 -7.52 1.86
N LEU A 96 -1.67 -8.13 0.91
CA LEU A 96 -3.12 -7.99 0.77
C LEU A 96 -3.90 -8.67 1.91
N GLU A 97 -3.44 -9.83 2.39
CA GLU A 97 -4.02 -10.50 3.56
C GLU A 97 -3.91 -9.64 4.82
N ALA A 98 -2.76 -8.99 5.03
CA ALA A 98 -2.57 -8.07 6.15
C ALA A 98 -3.52 -6.86 6.09
N LEU A 99 -3.89 -6.42 4.89
CA LEU A 99 -4.92 -5.39 4.69
C LEU A 99 -6.32 -5.92 4.96
N CYS A 100 -6.64 -7.10 4.44
CA CYS A 100 -7.93 -7.75 4.66
C CYS A 100 -8.21 -7.98 6.15
N ALA A 101 -7.17 -8.31 6.92
CA ALA A 101 -7.27 -8.51 8.36
C ALA A 101 -7.68 -7.23 9.12
N LYS A 102 -7.44 -6.05 8.54
CA LYS A 102 -7.88 -4.76 9.11
C LYS A 102 -9.32 -4.42 8.74
N ALA A 103 -9.87 -5.05 7.72
CA ALA A 103 -11.25 -4.86 7.29
C ALA A 103 -12.18 -5.76 8.13
N ASN A 104 -13.30 -5.23 8.57
CA ASN A 104 -14.28 -6.02 9.30
C ASN A 104 -15.24 -6.73 8.31
N ASP A 105 -14.66 -7.49 7.37
CA ASP A 105 -15.39 -8.27 6.34
C ASP A 105 -14.80 -9.69 6.25
N PRO A 106 -15.47 -10.69 6.81
CA PRO A 106 -14.97 -12.08 6.82
C PRO A 106 -14.78 -12.70 5.44
N GLY A 107 -15.51 -12.24 4.42
CA GLY A 107 -15.41 -12.77 3.05
C GLY A 107 -14.39 -12.05 2.17
N LEU A 108 -13.76 -10.98 2.65
CA LEU A 108 -12.85 -10.17 1.84
C LEU A 108 -11.58 -10.96 1.44
N THR A 109 -10.99 -11.67 2.38
CA THR A 109 -9.78 -12.46 2.13
C THR A 109 -10.02 -13.52 1.04
N ASP A 110 -11.12 -14.23 1.09
CA ASP A 110 -11.46 -15.25 0.09
C ASP A 110 -11.68 -14.64 -1.30
N ARG A 111 -12.28 -13.45 -1.37
CA ARG A 111 -12.45 -12.73 -2.65
C ARG A 111 -11.10 -12.29 -3.23
N VAL A 112 -10.20 -11.81 -2.38
CA VAL A 112 -8.85 -11.40 -2.79
C VAL A 112 -8.04 -12.60 -3.27
N HIS A 113 -8.07 -13.73 -2.55
CA HIS A 113 -7.37 -14.94 -2.97
C HIS A 113 -7.86 -15.44 -4.32
N ARG A 114 -9.17 -15.52 -4.51
CA ARG A 114 -9.77 -15.92 -5.79
C ARG A 114 -9.34 -15.00 -6.92
N TYR A 115 -9.35 -13.68 -6.69
CA TYR A 115 -8.89 -12.71 -7.68
C TYR A 115 -7.43 -12.92 -8.06
N LEU A 116 -6.56 -13.17 -7.08
CA LEU A 116 -5.14 -13.43 -7.35
C LEU A 116 -4.93 -14.73 -8.12
N GLU A 117 -5.67 -15.80 -7.79
CA GLU A 117 -5.60 -17.08 -8.51
C GLU A 117 -6.09 -16.97 -9.95
N GLU A 118 -7.15 -16.22 -10.19
CA GLU A 118 -7.71 -15.98 -11.53
C GLU A 118 -6.82 -15.08 -12.42
N ASN A 119 -5.98 -14.24 -11.81
CA ASN A 119 -5.12 -13.28 -12.51
C ASN A 119 -3.62 -13.55 -12.34
N ALA A 120 -3.23 -14.66 -11.74
CA ALA A 120 -1.85 -15.12 -11.71
C ALA A 120 -1.44 -15.61 -13.11
N GLN A 121 -0.64 -14.81 -13.82
CA GLN A 121 -0.01 -15.18 -15.10
C GLN A 121 1.47 -15.44 -14.91
#